data_5c68435ee39020a8f9f73498965b8a3f
#
_entry.id   5c68435ee39020a8f9f73498965b8a3f
#
_cell.length_a   1.000
_cell.length_b   1.000
_cell.length_c   1.000
_cell.angle_alpha   90.00
_cell.angle_beta   90.00
_cell.angle_gamma   90.00
#
_symmetry.space_group_name_H-M   'P 1'
#
loop_
_entity.id
_entity.type
_entity.pdbx_description
1 polymer ?
#
loop_
_entity_poly.entity_id
_entity_poly.type
_entity_poly.pdbx_seq_one_letter_code
_entity_poly.pdbx_strand_id
1 'polypeptide(L)'
;MRPQLAGRIMHALSLFNAPNLSRCASGQERLDFCVCRMKGGALMSENLLLVDIGNTCIKLVFARPDALEASYTLPTRAQHTPDSLGLALLQLLGLRGLNAGDIEACAVCSVVPDVYSLFRDACKKYLGLTPLTFPGDFELDMVNGYDQPQEVGADRLLAAYAARQLFPEPASLISVDFGTATTFDCVNGRTYLGGLICPGLFSARNALAANTAKLPRISLDVTENSAIIGRNTATSMNHGFLFGFSAMTEGLCERLKAQLPGPVFVVGTGGIAQDLSGICRAFDAIRPDLIPEGLRLVWNEKQARSIR
;
A
#
# COMPACT_ATOMS: atom_id res chain seq x y z
N MET A 1 -25.95 41.76 9.84
CA MET A 1 -26.47 40.59 9.10
C MET A 1 -25.51 39.45 9.26
N ARG A 2 -25.89 38.35 9.88
CA ARG A 2 -25.43 36.94 9.83
C ARG A 2 -25.33 36.24 11.19
N PRO A 3 -26.46 36.10 11.95
CA PRO A 3 -26.53 35.11 13.02
C PRO A 3 -27.19 33.77 12.58
N GLN A 4 -27.81 33.71 11.36
CA GLN A 4 -28.61 32.52 10.99
C GLN A 4 -27.82 31.36 10.37
N LEU A 5 -26.55 31.54 9.98
CA LEU A 5 -25.74 30.46 9.40
C LEU A 5 -25.10 29.60 10.48
N ALA A 6 -24.73 30.15 11.63
CA ALA A 6 -24.11 29.42 12.73
C ALA A 6 -25.07 28.40 13.40
N GLY A 7 -26.38 28.74 13.46
CA GLY A 7 -27.38 27.85 14.05
C GLY A 7 -27.69 26.58 13.22
N ARG A 8 -27.53 26.64 11.90
CA ARG A 8 -27.74 25.47 11.03
C ARG A 8 -26.56 24.47 11.01
N ILE A 9 -25.37 24.96 11.25
CA ILE A 9 -24.17 24.11 11.35
C ILE A 9 -24.17 23.32 12.66
N MET A 10 -24.61 23.95 13.77
CA MET A 10 -24.70 23.25 15.07
C MET A 10 -25.80 22.21 15.11
N HIS A 11 -26.88 22.33 14.33
CA HIS A 11 -27.93 21.30 14.29
C HIS A 11 -27.55 20.08 13.45
N ALA A 12 -26.65 20.22 12.49
CA ALA A 12 -26.13 19.09 11.72
C ALA A 12 -25.11 18.26 12.50
N LEU A 13 -24.39 18.88 13.47
CA LEU A 13 -23.39 18.18 14.32
C LEU A 13 -24.02 17.41 15.50
N SER A 14 -25.28 17.69 15.86
CA SER A 14 -25.97 16.98 16.96
C SER A 14 -26.53 15.61 16.56
N LEU A 15 -26.46 15.21 15.29
CA LEU A 15 -26.95 13.92 14.79
C LEU A 15 -25.85 12.84 14.69
N PHE A 16 -24.61 13.19 14.97
CA PHE A 16 -23.52 12.21 15.03
C PHE A 16 -23.08 11.96 16.49
N ASN A 17 -23.53 10.85 17.01
CA ASN A 17 -23.19 10.35 18.34
C ASN A 17 -21.72 9.83 18.31
N ALA A 18 -20.75 10.71 18.60
CA ALA A 18 -19.35 10.34 18.77
C ALA A 18 -18.96 10.56 20.24
N PRO A 19 -18.63 9.49 20.98
CA PRO A 19 -18.08 9.64 22.32
C PRO A 19 -16.59 10.01 22.26
N ASN A 20 -16.20 10.99 23.09
CA ASN A 20 -14.86 11.48 23.40
C ASN A 20 -14.22 12.52 22.45
N LEU A 21 -14.68 13.76 22.62
CA LEU A 21 -13.89 14.95 22.26
C LEU A 21 -13.68 15.84 23.52
N SER A 22 -12.82 15.37 24.41
CA SER A 22 -12.28 16.23 25.48
C SER A 22 -10.77 16.04 25.56
N ARG A 23 -10.06 17.04 25.05
CA ARG A 23 -8.65 17.43 25.18
C ARG A 23 -7.91 17.50 23.84
N CYS A 24 -8.04 18.67 23.18
CA CYS A 24 -6.93 19.26 22.42
C CYS A 24 -7.23 20.77 22.29
N ALA A 25 -6.47 21.56 23.00
CA ALA A 25 -6.44 23.02 22.88
C ALA A 25 -5.63 23.39 21.65
N SER A 26 -6.11 24.36 20.93
CA SER A 26 -5.62 25.12 19.76
C SER A 26 -6.43 24.85 18.49
N GLY A 27 -7.55 25.57 18.40
CA GLY A 27 -8.58 25.36 17.40
C GLY A 27 -8.40 26.11 16.07
N GLN A 28 -7.18 26.48 15.66
CA GLN A 28 -6.99 27.27 14.43
C GLN A 28 -6.41 26.45 13.26
N GLU A 29 -5.60 25.41 13.53
CA GLU A 29 -4.89 24.69 12.44
C GLU A 29 -5.62 23.48 11.84
N ARG A 30 -6.79 23.09 12.37
CA ARG A 30 -7.59 21.96 11.87
C ARG A 30 -8.76 22.32 10.95
N LEU A 31 -9.00 23.59 10.71
CA LEU A 31 -10.10 24.03 9.84
C LEU A 31 -9.73 24.11 8.36
N ASP A 32 -8.45 24.09 8.01
CA ASP A 32 -8.01 24.26 6.62
C ASP A 32 -7.97 22.97 5.79
N PHE A 33 -8.17 21.80 6.40
CA PHE A 33 -8.11 20.51 5.70
C PHE A 33 -9.47 19.93 5.27
N CYS A 34 -10.56 20.59 5.58
CA CYS A 34 -11.89 20.12 5.19
C CYS A 34 -12.60 21.15 4.30
N VAL A 35 -11.97 21.50 3.16
CA VAL A 35 -12.70 22.16 2.07
C VAL A 35 -13.38 21.08 1.25
N CYS A 36 -14.52 20.58 1.73
CA CYS A 36 -15.46 19.82 0.90
C CYS A 36 -15.85 20.67 -0.30
N ARG A 37 -15.41 20.25 -1.48
CA ARG A 37 -15.75 20.88 -2.75
C ARG A 37 -17.24 20.68 -3.01
N MET A 38 -18.06 21.69 -2.76
CA MET A 38 -19.48 21.69 -3.11
C MET A 38 -19.63 21.94 -4.62
N LYS A 39 -19.89 20.92 -5.42
CA LYS A 39 -20.52 21.05 -6.72
C LYS A 39 -22.01 20.78 -6.53
N GLY A 40 -22.83 21.82 -6.63
CA GLY A 40 -24.29 21.67 -6.72
C GLY A 40 -25.00 21.14 -5.45
N GLY A 41 -24.55 21.47 -4.23
CA GLY A 41 -25.34 21.26 -3.00
C GLY A 41 -25.38 19.83 -2.44
N ALA A 42 -24.71 18.86 -3.04
CA ALA A 42 -24.51 17.51 -2.48
C ALA A 42 -23.06 17.35 -2.02
N LEU A 43 -22.85 16.76 -0.84
CA LEU A 43 -21.54 16.24 -0.43
C LEU A 43 -21.16 15.14 -1.43
N MET A 44 -20.27 15.44 -2.38
CA MET A 44 -19.71 14.41 -3.26
C MET A 44 -18.80 13.54 -2.40
N SER A 45 -19.11 12.27 -2.29
CA SER A 45 -18.19 11.28 -1.73
C SER A 45 -17.08 11.05 -2.76
N GLU A 46 -15.89 11.56 -2.49
CA GLU A 46 -14.71 11.37 -3.35
C GLU A 46 -14.24 9.90 -3.22
N ASN A 47 -14.92 8.98 -3.90
CA ASN A 47 -14.50 7.58 -3.91
C ASN A 47 -13.36 7.39 -4.91
N LEU A 48 -12.24 6.89 -4.42
CA LEU A 48 -11.05 6.57 -5.20
C LEU A 48 -10.93 5.06 -5.39
N LEU A 49 -10.51 4.65 -6.58
CA LEU A 49 -10.06 3.29 -6.84
C LEU A 49 -8.54 3.30 -6.99
N LEU A 50 -7.84 2.73 -6.01
CA LEU A 50 -6.39 2.60 -5.98
C LEU A 50 -6.00 1.18 -6.36
N VAL A 51 -5.08 1.03 -7.32
CA VAL A 51 -4.79 -0.29 -7.89
C VAL A 51 -3.29 -0.52 -7.95
N ASP A 52 -2.86 -1.62 -7.37
CA ASP A 52 -1.50 -2.13 -7.48
C ASP A 52 -1.51 -3.40 -8.35
N ILE A 53 -0.87 -3.33 -9.53
CA ILE A 53 -0.74 -4.44 -10.46
C ILE A 53 0.68 -5.03 -10.34
N GLY A 54 0.82 -5.98 -9.41
CA GLY A 54 2.04 -6.73 -9.20
C GLY A 54 2.13 -8.00 -10.07
N ASN A 55 3.29 -8.66 -10.05
CA ASN A 55 3.55 -9.89 -10.84
C ASN A 55 2.68 -11.09 -10.43
N THR A 56 2.15 -11.12 -9.23
CA THR A 56 1.34 -12.23 -8.70
C THR A 56 -0.12 -11.86 -8.54
N CYS A 57 -0.40 -10.67 -8.03
CA CYS A 57 -1.73 -10.21 -7.68
C CYS A 57 -1.98 -8.80 -8.19
N ILE A 58 -3.25 -8.51 -8.52
CA ILE A 58 -3.81 -7.18 -8.70
C ILE A 58 -4.55 -6.84 -7.41
N LYS A 59 -4.09 -5.86 -6.67
CA LYS A 59 -4.73 -5.36 -5.46
C LYS A 59 -5.58 -4.15 -5.80
N LEU A 60 -6.86 -4.21 -5.47
CA LEU A 60 -7.85 -3.17 -5.73
C LEU A 60 -8.31 -2.62 -4.39
N VAL A 61 -8.11 -1.33 -4.15
CA VAL A 61 -8.45 -0.70 -2.88
C VAL A 61 -9.40 0.45 -3.13
N PHE A 62 -10.58 0.38 -2.53
CA PHE A 62 -11.49 1.50 -2.44
C PHE A 62 -11.04 2.41 -1.31
N ALA A 63 -10.97 3.70 -1.58
CA ALA A 63 -10.46 4.68 -0.65
C ALA A 63 -11.22 5.99 -0.75
N ARG A 64 -11.03 6.82 0.28
CA ARG A 64 -11.32 8.24 0.27
C ARG A 64 -10.01 9.01 0.43
N PRO A 65 -10.01 10.33 0.24
CA PRO A 65 -8.80 11.13 0.42
C PRO A 65 -8.14 10.95 1.79
N ASP A 66 -8.91 10.66 2.84
CA ASP A 66 -8.46 10.54 4.21
C ASP A 66 -8.20 9.09 4.68
N ALA A 67 -8.76 8.06 3.99
CA ALA A 67 -8.66 6.68 4.45
C ALA A 67 -8.75 5.63 3.33
N LEU A 68 -8.08 4.48 3.55
CA LEU A 68 -8.36 3.24 2.81
C LEU A 68 -9.59 2.57 3.44
N GLU A 69 -10.52 2.05 2.61
CA GLU A 69 -11.78 1.48 3.11
C GLU A 69 -11.89 -0.02 2.94
N ALA A 70 -11.65 -0.54 1.73
CA ALA A 70 -11.78 -1.96 1.42
C ALA A 70 -10.76 -2.39 0.37
N SER A 71 -10.21 -3.58 0.56
CA SER A 71 -9.20 -4.17 -0.32
C SER A 71 -9.69 -5.50 -0.88
N TYR A 72 -9.45 -5.71 -2.17
CA TYR A 72 -9.74 -6.93 -2.89
C TYR A 72 -8.54 -7.35 -3.72
N THR A 73 -8.39 -8.65 -3.96
CA THR A 73 -7.25 -9.18 -4.70
C THR A 73 -7.70 -10.09 -5.83
N LEU A 74 -7.17 -9.86 -7.03
CA LEU A 74 -7.33 -10.73 -8.19
C LEU A 74 -5.96 -11.32 -8.57
N PRO A 75 -5.91 -12.53 -9.15
CA PRO A 75 -4.64 -13.10 -9.62
C PRO A 75 -4.18 -12.37 -10.88
N THR A 76 -2.91 -11.96 -10.96
CA THR A 76 -2.34 -11.36 -12.18
C THR A 76 -2.17 -12.39 -13.30
N ARG A 77 -1.78 -13.62 -12.96
CA ARG A 77 -1.51 -14.69 -13.92
C ARG A 77 -2.76 -15.46 -14.35
N ALA A 78 -3.87 -14.76 -14.55
CA ALA A 78 -5.08 -15.31 -15.16
C ALA A 78 -5.18 -14.85 -16.63
N GLN A 79 -6.00 -15.54 -17.44
CA GLN A 79 -6.34 -15.08 -18.78
C GLN A 79 -7.34 -13.93 -18.67
N HIS A 80 -6.82 -12.74 -18.41
CA HIS A 80 -7.64 -11.53 -18.34
C HIS A 80 -8.01 -11.03 -19.73
N THR A 81 -9.22 -10.48 -19.81
CA THR A 81 -9.66 -9.62 -20.90
C THR A 81 -10.16 -8.31 -20.28
N PRO A 82 -10.31 -7.23 -21.05
CA PRO A 82 -10.94 -6.01 -20.54
C PRO A 82 -12.33 -6.28 -19.97
N ASP A 83 -13.07 -7.24 -20.56
CA ASP A 83 -14.41 -7.57 -20.09
C ASP A 83 -14.40 -8.35 -18.78
N SER A 84 -13.51 -9.33 -18.60
CA SER A 84 -13.41 -10.06 -17.33
C SER A 84 -13.01 -9.14 -16.17
N LEU A 85 -12.07 -8.21 -16.40
CA LEU A 85 -11.68 -7.22 -15.40
C LEU A 85 -12.80 -6.21 -15.13
N GLY A 86 -13.49 -5.74 -16.18
CA GLY A 86 -14.61 -4.81 -16.06
C GLY A 86 -15.80 -5.41 -15.29
N LEU A 87 -16.15 -6.65 -15.55
CA LEU A 87 -17.20 -7.36 -14.79
C LEU A 87 -16.79 -7.54 -13.32
N ALA A 88 -15.54 -7.88 -13.05
CA ALA A 88 -15.04 -7.96 -11.68
C ALA A 88 -15.14 -6.60 -10.98
N LEU A 89 -14.76 -5.50 -11.64
CA LEU A 89 -14.91 -4.14 -11.09
C LEU A 89 -16.36 -3.82 -10.75
N LEU A 90 -17.30 -4.08 -11.67
CA LEU A 90 -18.74 -3.84 -11.43
C LEU A 90 -19.28 -4.69 -10.26
N GLN A 91 -18.85 -5.95 -10.14
CA GLN A 91 -19.21 -6.79 -9.00
C GLN A 91 -18.70 -6.23 -7.67
N LEU A 92 -17.43 -5.78 -7.62
CA LEU A 92 -16.82 -5.20 -6.41
C LEU A 92 -17.52 -3.89 -6.03
N LEU A 93 -17.86 -3.04 -7.01
CA LEU A 93 -18.67 -1.84 -6.78
C LEU A 93 -20.02 -2.18 -6.18
N GLY A 94 -20.73 -3.18 -6.77
CA GLY A 94 -22.00 -3.65 -6.26
C GLY A 94 -21.96 -4.17 -4.81
N LEU A 95 -20.87 -4.89 -4.42
CA LEU A 95 -20.64 -5.30 -3.03
C LEU A 95 -20.48 -4.11 -2.07
N ARG A 96 -20.04 -2.96 -2.58
CA ARG A 96 -19.87 -1.71 -1.83
C ARG A 96 -21.11 -0.83 -1.87
N GLY A 97 -22.16 -1.22 -2.61
CA GLY A 97 -23.33 -0.36 -2.86
C GLY A 97 -23.02 0.85 -3.73
N LEU A 98 -21.96 0.78 -4.53
CA LEU A 98 -21.50 1.84 -5.44
C LEU A 98 -21.84 1.49 -6.89
N ASN A 99 -22.01 2.52 -7.72
CA ASN A 99 -22.12 2.42 -9.16
C ASN A 99 -20.83 2.93 -9.83
N ALA A 100 -20.67 2.65 -11.11
CA ALA A 100 -19.50 3.09 -11.88
C ALA A 100 -19.27 4.63 -11.80
N GLY A 101 -20.35 5.41 -11.84
CA GLY A 101 -20.30 6.88 -11.76
C GLY A 101 -19.97 7.47 -10.39
N ASP A 102 -19.93 6.62 -9.34
CA ASP A 102 -19.58 7.05 -7.98
C ASP A 102 -18.06 7.09 -7.75
N ILE A 103 -17.27 6.52 -8.68
CA ILE A 103 -15.80 6.58 -8.63
C ILE A 103 -15.32 7.87 -9.30
N GLU A 104 -14.70 8.74 -8.53
CA GLU A 104 -14.15 10.00 -9.04
C GLU A 104 -12.87 9.80 -9.85
N ALA A 105 -11.99 8.95 -9.35
CA ALA A 105 -10.71 8.67 -10.00
C ALA A 105 -10.21 7.26 -9.74
N CYS A 106 -9.37 6.79 -10.66
CA CYS A 106 -8.60 5.56 -10.53
C CYS A 106 -7.11 5.88 -10.64
N ALA A 107 -6.32 5.53 -9.63
CA ALA A 107 -4.87 5.65 -9.63
C ALA A 107 -4.22 4.27 -9.60
N VAL A 108 -3.24 4.03 -10.47
CA VAL A 108 -2.63 2.71 -10.70
C VAL A 108 -1.11 2.79 -10.57
N CYS A 109 -0.56 1.90 -9.74
CA CYS A 109 0.84 1.51 -9.78
C CYS A 109 0.94 0.15 -10.47
N SER A 110 1.79 0.00 -11.48
CA SER A 110 1.91 -1.27 -12.20
C SER A 110 3.34 -1.58 -12.58
N VAL A 111 3.73 -2.85 -12.39
CA VAL A 111 4.97 -3.45 -12.89
C VAL A 111 4.70 -4.52 -13.96
N VAL A 112 3.45 -4.61 -14.46
CA VAL A 112 3.01 -5.58 -15.49
C VAL A 112 2.28 -4.84 -16.61
N PRO A 113 2.99 -4.32 -17.62
CA PRO A 113 2.42 -3.46 -18.66
C PRO A 113 1.27 -4.08 -19.45
N ASP A 114 1.34 -5.37 -19.75
CA ASP A 114 0.30 -6.06 -20.52
C ASP A 114 -1.04 -6.08 -19.75
N VAL A 115 -0.99 -6.42 -18.45
CA VAL A 115 -2.18 -6.45 -17.60
C VAL A 115 -2.71 -5.04 -17.34
N TYR A 116 -1.82 -4.06 -17.18
CA TYR A 116 -2.22 -2.64 -17.09
C TYR A 116 -3.01 -2.19 -18.32
N SER A 117 -2.56 -2.57 -19.52
CA SER A 117 -3.28 -2.21 -20.76
C SER A 117 -4.72 -2.73 -20.77
N LEU A 118 -4.92 -4.01 -20.38
CA LEU A 118 -6.25 -4.61 -20.26
C LEU A 118 -7.10 -3.94 -19.17
N PHE A 119 -6.48 -3.63 -18.04
CA PHE A 119 -7.14 -2.94 -16.92
C PHE A 119 -7.58 -1.51 -17.31
N ARG A 120 -6.72 -0.76 -17.99
CA ARG A 120 -7.04 0.58 -18.51
C ARG A 120 -8.25 0.54 -19.45
N ASP A 121 -8.28 -0.44 -20.38
CA ASP A 121 -9.38 -0.58 -21.32
C ASP A 121 -10.68 -1.02 -20.62
N ALA A 122 -10.58 -1.83 -19.56
CA ALA A 122 -11.71 -2.16 -18.69
C ALA A 122 -12.27 -0.93 -17.98
N CYS A 123 -11.40 -0.10 -17.38
CA CYS A 123 -11.83 1.15 -16.72
C CYS A 123 -12.53 2.10 -17.70
N LYS A 124 -11.98 2.28 -18.90
CA LYS A 124 -12.61 3.13 -19.93
C LYS A 124 -13.99 2.62 -20.32
N LYS A 125 -14.13 1.30 -20.55
CA LYS A 125 -15.36 0.70 -21.03
C LYS A 125 -16.44 0.63 -19.95
N TYR A 126 -16.10 0.29 -18.72
CA TYR A 126 -17.04 -0.04 -17.66
C TYR A 126 -17.22 1.05 -16.60
N LEU A 127 -16.20 1.88 -16.38
CA LEU A 127 -16.27 2.99 -15.42
C LEU A 127 -16.33 4.37 -16.10
N GLY A 128 -16.06 4.46 -17.42
CA GLY A 128 -15.95 5.74 -18.10
C GLY A 128 -14.73 6.57 -17.69
N LEU A 129 -13.75 5.95 -17.03
CA LEU A 129 -12.56 6.61 -16.49
C LEU A 129 -11.29 6.18 -17.22
N THR A 130 -10.34 7.10 -17.35
CA THR A 130 -8.96 6.77 -17.71
C THR A 130 -8.13 6.75 -16.45
N PRO A 131 -7.54 5.60 -16.05
CA PRO A 131 -6.70 5.53 -14.87
C PRO A 131 -5.48 6.45 -14.98
N LEU A 132 -5.11 7.09 -13.90
CA LEU A 132 -3.85 7.80 -13.73
C LEU A 132 -2.78 6.80 -13.30
N THR A 133 -1.58 6.91 -13.89
CA THR A 133 -0.48 5.98 -13.65
C THR A 133 0.62 6.60 -12.81
N PHE A 134 1.07 5.87 -11.81
CA PHE A 134 2.29 6.21 -11.11
C PHE A 134 3.49 5.52 -11.78
N PRO A 135 4.62 6.25 -12.03
CA PRO A 135 4.86 7.66 -11.72
C PRO A 135 4.38 8.66 -12.79
N GLY A 136 3.89 8.20 -13.96
CA GLY A 136 3.70 9.01 -15.17
C GLY A 136 2.82 10.27 -14.98
N ASP A 137 1.73 10.14 -14.20
CA ASP A 137 0.77 11.23 -13.98
C ASP A 137 0.95 11.95 -12.64
N PHE A 138 1.96 11.56 -11.84
CA PHE A 138 2.20 12.07 -10.50
C PHE A 138 3.62 12.57 -10.33
N GLU A 139 3.76 13.68 -9.62
CA GLU A 139 5.06 14.19 -9.18
C GLU A 139 5.30 13.76 -7.74
N LEU A 140 6.50 13.24 -7.46
CA LEU A 140 6.92 12.90 -6.11
C LEU A 140 7.74 14.02 -5.49
N ASP A 141 7.44 14.34 -4.24
CA ASP A 141 8.32 15.14 -3.38
C ASP A 141 9.42 14.26 -2.78
N MET A 142 10.11 13.49 -3.65
CA MET A 142 11.22 12.61 -3.30
C MET A 142 12.22 12.57 -4.45
N VAL A 143 13.50 12.69 -4.13
CA VAL A 143 14.61 12.56 -5.08
C VAL A 143 14.91 11.07 -5.25
N ASN A 144 14.90 10.59 -6.48
CA ASN A 144 15.39 9.24 -6.79
C ASN A 144 16.91 9.29 -6.98
N GLY A 145 17.66 8.83 -5.99
CA GLY A 145 19.12 8.78 -5.98
C GLY A 145 19.72 7.48 -6.52
N TYR A 146 18.94 6.67 -7.21
CA TYR A 146 19.43 5.46 -7.88
C TYR A 146 20.34 5.82 -9.04
N ASP A 147 21.38 5.04 -9.33
CA ASP A 147 22.34 5.32 -10.42
C ASP A 147 21.62 5.49 -11.77
N GLN A 148 20.61 4.64 -12.01
CA GLN A 148 19.71 4.73 -13.15
C GLN A 148 18.26 4.83 -12.64
N PRO A 149 17.72 6.03 -12.44
CA PRO A 149 16.41 6.23 -11.81
C PRO A 149 15.25 5.50 -12.48
N GLN A 150 15.34 5.26 -13.79
CA GLN A 150 14.35 4.55 -14.61
C GLN A 150 14.30 3.03 -14.35
N GLU A 151 15.32 2.45 -13.70
CA GLU A 151 15.37 1.01 -13.38
C GLU A 151 14.63 0.67 -12.08
N VAL A 152 14.30 1.68 -11.26
CA VAL A 152 13.56 1.45 -10.02
C VAL A 152 12.12 1.09 -10.34
N GLY A 153 11.67 -0.04 -9.81
CA GLY A 153 10.26 -0.42 -9.88
C GLY A 153 9.36 0.65 -9.27
N ALA A 154 8.26 0.95 -9.95
CA ALA A 154 7.31 1.96 -9.48
C ALA A 154 6.74 1.62 -8.09
N ASP A 155 6.48 0.34 -7.84
CA ASP A 155 6.05 -0.22 -6.56
C ASP A 155 7.02 0.09 -5.41
N ARG A 156 8.33 -0.11 -5.63
CA ARG A 156 9.38 0.16 -4.65
C ARG A 156 9.47 1.65 -4.30
N LEU A 157 9.51 2.50 -5.34
CA LEU A 157 9.61 3.94 -5.16
C LEU A 157 8.36 4.49 -4.43
N LEU A 158 7.18 4.00 -4.78
CA LEU A 158 5.92 4.43 -4.18
C LEU A 158 5.80 3.97 -2.72
N ALA A 159 6.20 2.72 -2.41
CA ALA A 159 6.22 2.22 -1.03
C ALA A 159 7.19 3.01 -0.15
N ALA A 160 8.40 3.30 -0.66
CA ALA A 160 9.39 4.11 0.03
C ALA A 160 8.90 5.55 0.29
N TYR A 161 8.23 6.16 -0.71
CA TYR A 161 7.60 7.46 -0.58
C TYR A 161 6.50 7.44 0.48
N ALA A 162 5.59 6.46 0.44
CA ALA A 162 4.52 6.33 1.42
C ALA A 162 5.08 6.17 2.84
N ALA A 163 6.10 5.32 3.02
CA ALA A 163 6.77 5.15 4.30
C ALA A 163 7.33 6.48 4.81
N ARG A 164 7.98 7.28 3.95
CA ARG A 164 8.53 8.58 4.34
C ARG A 164 7.45 9.59 4.72
N GLN A 165 6.31 9.60 4.03
CA GLN A 165 5.21 10.50 4.34
C GLN A 165 4.49 10.12 5.66
N LEU A 166 4.35 8.83 5.92
CA LEU A 166 3.71 8.32 7.14
C LEU A 166 4.60 8.43 8.38
N PHE A 167 5.92 8.40 8.20
CA PHE A 167 6.92 8.46 9.27
C PHE A 167 7.95 9.57 8.98
N PRO A 168 7.61 10.85 9.14
CA PRO A 168 8.50 11.96 8.76
C PRO A 168 9.65 12.20 9.73
N GLU A 169 9.53 11.82 11.00
CA GLU A 169 10.47 12.15 12.07
C GLU A 169 11.86 11.49 11.94
N PRO A 170 12.01 10.18 11.61
CA PRO A 170 13.31 9.56 11.53
C PRO A 170 14.14 10.10 10.36
N ALA A 171 15.45 10.33 10.57
CA ALA A 171 16.35 10.78 9.51
C ALA A 171 16.44 9.79 8.36
N SER A 172 16.50 8.51 8.68
CA SER A 172 16.56 7.41 7.70
C SER A 172 15.44 6.40 7.90
N LEU A 173 15.04 5.76 6.82
CA LEU A 173 13.96 4.75 6.76
C LEU A 173 14.43 3.55 5.94
N ILE A 174 13.98 2.37 6.36
CA ILE A 174 14.01 1.14 5.55
C ILE A 174 12.57 0.65 5.44
N SER A 175 12.02 0.55 4.23
CA SER A 175 10.80 -0.20 3.99
C SER A 175 11.15 -1.60 3.51
N VAL A 176 10.54 -2.62 4.15
CA VAL A 176 10.73 -4.03 3.79
C VAL A 176 9.41 -4.55 3.27
N ASP A 177 9.33 -4.87 1.98
CA ASP A 177 8.12 -5.42 1.36
C ASP A 177 8.25 -6.92 1.13
N PHE A 178 7.29 -7.68 1.66
CA PHE A 178 7.17 -9.12 1.49
C PHE A 178 6.16 -9.46 0.39
N GLY A 179 6.57 -9.26 -0.84
CA GLY A 179 5.82 -9.58 -2.04
C GLY A 179 6.31 -10.84 -2.76
N THR A 180 6.24 -10.81 -4.09
CA THR A 180 6.83 -11.84 -4.98
C THR A 180 8.34 -11.94 -4.80
N ALA A 181 9.00 -10.81 -4.62
CA ALA A 181 10.33 -10.65 -4.05
C ALA A 181 10.21 -10.07 -2.63
N THR A 182 11.25 -10.21 -1.81
CA THR A 182 11.40 -9.43 -0.59
C THR A 182 12.33 -8.27 -0.91
N THR A 183 11.85 -7.03 -0.84
CA THR A 183 12.66 -5.85 -1.13
C THR A 183 12.94 -5.06 0.14
N PHE A 184 14.10 -4.40 0.16
CA PHE A 184 14.51 -3.49 1.21
C PHE A 184 14.82 -2.16 0.53
N ASP A 185 14.09 -1.12 0.86
CA ASP A 185 14.18 0.18 0.23
C ASP A 185 14.59 1.24 1.25
N CYS A 186 15.75 1.87 1.00
CA CYS A 186 16.38 2.82 1.91
C CYS A 186 16.09 4.25 1.49
N VAL A 187 15.68 5.06 2.47
CA VAL A 187 15.42 6.49 2.29
C VAL A 187 16.18 7.28 3.34
N ASN A 188 16.83 8.36 2.92
CA ASN A 188 17.41 9.35 3.85
C ASN A 188 16.84 10.74 3.53
N GLY A 189 16.25 11.39 4.52
CA GLY A 189 15.51 12.62 4.30
C GLY A 189 14.45 12.44 3.21
N ARG A 190 14.60 13.15 2.10
CA ARG A 190 13.74 13.08 0.91
C ARG A 190 14.39 12.34 -0.25
N THR A 191 15.46 11.59 -0.01
CA THR A 191 16.19 10.87 -1.07
C THR A 191 15.99 9.37 -0.93
N TYR A 192 15.44 8.74 -1.97
CA TYR A 192 15.49 7.30 -2.15
C TYR A 192 16.90 6.89 -2.55
N LEU A 193 17.55 6.06 -1.75
CA LEU A 193 18.95 5.68 -1.93
C LEU A 193 19.12 4.37 -2.72
N GLY A 194 18.05 3.61 -2.90
CA GLY A 194 18.11 2.24 -3.41
C GLY A 194 17.90 1.22 -2.30
N GLY A 195 18.39 -0.02 -2.52
CA GLY A 195 18.18 -1.06 -1.53
C GLY A 195 18.53 -2.46 -2.03
N LEU A 196 17.85 -3.47 -1.49
CA LEU A 196 18.12 -4.88 -1.82
C LEU A 196 16.88 -5.55 -2.41
N ILE A 197 17.10 -6.57 -3.24
CA ILE A 197 16.06 -7.45 -3.77
C ILE A 197 16.47 -8.89 -3.43
N CYS A 198 15.64 -9.57 -2.66
CA CYS A 198 15.82 -10.96 -2.26
C CYS A 198 14.66 -11.81 -2.79
N PRO A 199 14.80 -13.13 -2.82
CA PRO A 199 13.67 -14.01 -3.11
C PRO A 199 12.51 -13.75 -2.14
N GLY A 200 11.26 -13.73 -2.64
CA GLY A 200 10.09 -13.69 -1.77
C GLY A 200 9.83 -15.04 -1.11
N LEU A 201 9.25 -15.04 0.07
CA LEU A 201 9.05 -16.25 0.89
C LEU A 201 8.22 -17.31 0.13
N PHE A 202 7.09 -16.90 -0.47
CA PHE A 202 6.28 -17.83 -1.25
C PHE A 202 6.96 -18.29 -2.54
N SER A 203 7.74 -17.42 -3.18
CA SER A 203 8.52 -17.75 -4.37
C SER A 203 9.59 -18.80 -4.05
N ALA A 204 10.32 -18.61 -2.95
CA ALA A 204 11.35 -19.55 -2.47
C ALA A 204 10.74 -20.91 -2.08
N ARG A 205 9.60 -20.88 -1.35
CA ARG A 205 8.86 -22.10 -0.98
C ARG A 205 8.41 -22.89 -2.22
N ASN A 206 7.82 -22.19 -3.19
CA ASN A 206 7.31 -22.82 -4.40
C ASN A 206 8.46 -23.36 -5.27
N ALA A 207 9.59 -22.66 -5.36
CA ALA A 207 10.77 -23.11 -6.07
C ALA A 207 11.37 -24.38 -5.43
N LEU A 208 11.43 -24.45 -4.09
CA LEU A 208 11.91 -25.63 -3.40
C LEU A 208 11.00 -26.83 -3.65
N ALA A 209 9.67 -26.66 -3.57
CA ALA A 209 8.70 -27.72 -3.84
C ALA A 209 8.72 -28.19 -5.31
N ALA A 210 8.95 -27.26 -6.27
CA ALA A 210 9.00 -27.60 -7.70
C ALA A 210 10.27 -28.37 -8.11
N ASN A 211 11.40 -28.11 -7.41
CA ASN A 211 12.70 -28.67 -7.75
C ASN A 211 13.07 -29.90 -6.91
N THR A 212 12.15 -30.44 -6.10
CA THR A 212 12.40 -31.62 -5.27
C THR A 212 11.30 -32.65 -5.42
N ALA A 213 11.68 -33.92 -5.51
CA ALA A 213 10.76 -35.04 -5.74
C ALA A 213 9.88 -35.40 -4.51
N LYS A 214 10.33 -35.03 -3.29
CA LYS A 214 9.73 -35.52 -2.03
C LYS A 214 9.25 -34.47 -1.07
N LEU A 215 9.54 -33.16 -1.33
CA LEU A 215 9.13 -32.12 -0.41
C LEU A 215 7.68 -31.72 -0.66
N PRO A 216 6.83 -31.73 0.37
CA PRO A 216 5.42 -31.38 0.22
C PRO A 216 5.23 -29.87 0.02
N ARG A 217 4.08 -29.50 -0.54
CA ARG A 217 3.59 -28.12 -0.40
C ARG A 217 3.10 -27.92 1.01
N ILE A 218 3.65 -26.95 1.71
CA ILE A 218 3.29 -26.63 3.10
C ILE A 218 2.51 -25.32 3.15
N SER A 219 1.59 -25.19 4.10
CA SER A 219 1.12 -23.91 4.61
C SER A 219 2.22 -23.29 5.47
N LEU A 220 2.27 -21.96 5.51
CA LEU A 220 3.19 -21.22 6.38
C LEU A 220 2.37 -20.73 7.57
N ASP A 221 2.43 -21.46 8.67
CA ASP A 221 1.73 -21.11 9.91
C ASP A 221 2.75 -20.60 10.93
N VAL A 222 2.60 -19.34 11.32
CA VAL A 222 3.45 -18.71 12.34
C VAL A 222 2.81 -18.92 13.69
N THR A 223 3.54 -19.58 14.59
CA THR A 223 3.18 -19.63 16.02
C THR A 223 4.36 -19.09 16.84
N GLU A 224 4.14 -18.08 17.66
CA GLU A 224 5.16 -17.40 18.49
C GLU A 224 5.96 -18.36 19.37
N ASN A 225 5.34 -19.48 19.78
CA ASN A 225 5.94 -20.46 20.69
C ASN A 225 6.47 -21.72 19.99
N SER A 226 6.63 -21.71 18.67
CA SER A 226 7.15 -22.87 17.96
C SER A 226 8.62 -23.12 18.31
N ALA A 227 8.93 -24.34 18.75
CA ALA A 227 10.33 -24.76 18.86
C ALA A 227 10.98 -24.68 17.46
N ILE A 228 12.12 -23.99 17.34
CA ILE A 228 12.80 -23.78 16.07
C ILE A 228 13.18 -25.09 15.35
N ILE A 229 13.41 -26.17 16.11
CA ILE A 229 13.77 -27.48 15.56
C ILE A 229 12.52 -28.21 15.08
N GLY A 230 12.36 -28.35 13.77
CA GLY A 230 11.32 -29.18 13.16
C GLY A 230 11.61 -30.68 13.37
N ARG A 231 10.58 -31.46 13.72
CA ARG A 231 10.70 -32.90 13.98
C ARG A 231 10.12 -33.79 12.88
N ASN A 232 9.64 -33.19 11.78
CA ASN A 232 9.21 -33.84 10.56
C ASN A 232 9.45 -32.90 9.37
N THR A 233 9.34 -33.40 8.15
CA THR A 233 9.62 -32.62 6.93
C THR A 233 8.79 -31.33 6.85
N ALA A 234 7.49 -31.41 7.16
CA ALA A 234 6.62 -30.26 7.08
C ALA A 234 7.01 -29.16 8.08
N THR A 235 7.22 -29.50 9.35
CA THR A 235 7.66 -28.54 10.37
C THR A 235 9.09 -28.04 10.12
N SER A 236 10.00 -28.90 9.63
CA SER A 236 11.36 -28.49 9.27
C SER A 236 11.36 -27.46 8.14
N MET A 237 10.51 -27.64 7.12
CA MET A 237 10.33 -26.67 6.04
C MET A 237 9.67 -25.39 6.54
N ASN A 238 8.57 -25.50 7.29
CA ASN A 238 7.85 -24.34 7.82
C ASN A 238 8.78 -23.45 8.66
N HIS A 239 9.46 -24.03 9.63
CA HIS A 239 10.39 -23.31 10.50
C HIS A 239 11.60 -22.77 9.73
N GLY A 240 12.12 -23.54 8.76
CA GLY A 240 13.22 -23.08 7.91
C GLY A 240 12.87 -21.84 7.09
N PHE A 241 11.65 -21.79 6.55
CA PHE A 241 11.20 -20.59 5.83
C PHE A 241 10.92 -19.43 6.80
N LEU A 242 10.14 -19.62 7.83
CA LEU A 242 9.72 -18.53 8.72
C LEU A 242 10.89 -17.92 9.50
N PHE A 243 11.64 -18.75 10.22
CA PHE A 243 12.80 -18.28 10.98
C PHE A 243 13.97 -17.88 10.08
N GLY A 244 14.12 -18.54 8.91
CA GLY A 244 15.14 -18.17 7.94
C GLY A 244 14.89 -16.78 7.34
N PHE A 245 13.64 -16.46 6.95
CA PHE A 245 13.27 -15.14 6.45
C PHE A 245 13.31 -14.07 7.54
N SER A 246 12.92 -14.41 8.78
CA SER A 246 13.09 -13.51 9.93
C SER A 246 14.56 -13.14 10.14
N ALA A 247 15.44 -14.14 10.25
CA ALA A 247 16.87 -13.94 10.45
C ALA A 247 17.53 -13.17 9.29
N MET A 248 17.15 -13.49 8.04
CA MET A 248 17.59 -12.74 6.86
C MET A 248 17.19 -11.27 6.97
N THR A 249 15.93 -11.02 7.32
CA THR A 249 15.40 -9.65 7.44
C THR A 249 16.13 -8.86 8.54
N GLU A 250 16.27 -9.45 9.72
CA GLU A 250 17.00 -8.83 10.84
C GLU A 250 18.45 -8.53 10.46
N GLY A 251 19.16 -9.54 9.91
CA GLY A 251 20.56 -9.37 9.56
C GLY A 251 20.80 -8.38 8.43
N LEU A 252 19.89 -8.27 7.45
CA LEU A 252 19.99 -7.27 6.38
C LEU A 252 19.63 -5.87 6.89
N CYS A 253 18.59 -5.74 7.71
CA CYS A 253 18.26 -4.45 8.33
C CYS A 253 19.43 -3.91 9.17
N GLU A 254 20.08 -4.74 9.99
CA GLU A 254 21.24 -4.31 10.76
C GLU A 254 22.42 -3.85 9.88
N ARG A 255 22.69 -4.53 8.78
CA ARG A 255 23.72 -4.14 7.81
C ARG A 255 23.39 -2.84 7.11
N LEU A 256 22.11 -2.61 6.76
CA LEU A 256 21.66 -1.37 6.14
C LEU A 256 21.66 -0.21 7.14
N LYS A 257 21.22 -0.43 8.38
CA LYS A 257 21.29 0.58 9.46
C LYS A 257 22.72 1.08 9.67
N ALA A 258 23.71 0.19 9.57
CA ALA A 258 25.12 0.58 9.73
C ALA A 258 25.64 1.51 8.60
N GLN A 259 24.94 1.62 7.49
CA GLN A 259 25.31 2.47 6.35
C GLN A 259 24.45 3.75 6.24
N LEU A 260 23.36 3.82 6.99
CA LEU A 260 22.45 4.96 6.96
C LEU A 260 22.75 5.96 8.09
N PRO A 261 22.65 7.26 7.82
CA PRO A 261 22.91 8.26 8.85
C PRO A 261 21.77 8.37 9.87
N GLY A 262 22.13 8.59 11.13
CA GLY A 262 21.20 8.85 12.23
C GLY A 262 20.37 7.64 12.66
N PRO A 263 19.30 7.87 13.43
CA PRO A 263 18.33 6.83 13.77
C PRO A 263 17.60 6.33 12.52
N VAL A 264 17.48 5.00 12.39
CA VAL A 264 16.84 4.35 11.24
C VAL A 264 15.57 3.67 11.71
N PHE A 265 14.45 3.99 11.08
CA PHE A 265 13.14 3.39 11.32
C PHE A 265 12.82 2.34 10.26
N VAL A 266 12.38 1.16 10.68
CA VAL A 266 12.11 0.03 9.78
C VAL A 266 10.60 -0.23 9.70
N VAL A 267 10.04 -0.16 8.50
CA VAL A 267 8.62 -0.41 8.23
C VAL A 267 8.48 -1.69 7.44
N GLY A 268 7.71 -2.66 7.95
CA GLY A 268 7.32 -3.86 7.22
C GLY A 268 6.02 -3.64 6.45
N THR A 269 5.95 -4.13 5.21
CA THR A 269 4.76 -4.13 4.35
C THR A 269 4.63 -5.43 3.57
N GLY A 270 3.53 -5.57 2.82
CA GLY A 270 3.25 -6.78 2.05
C GLY A 270 2.45 -7.84 2.80
N GLY A 271 2.09 -8.91 2.07
CA GLY A 271 1.05 -9.85 2.51
C GLY A 271 1.36 -10.65 3.76
N ILE A 272 2.63 -10.85 4.12
CA ILE A 272 3.05 -11.65 5.29
C ILE A 272 3.80 -10.84 6.36
N ALA A 273 3.91 -9.52 6.18
CA ALA A 273 4.62 -8.67 7.14
C ALA A 273 4.04 -8.79 8.56
N GLN A 274 2.70 -8.80 8.65
CA GLN A 274 1.99 -8.95 9.92
C GLN A 274 2.29 -10.30 10.59
N ASP A 275 2.29 -11.38 9.81
CA ASP A 275 2.55 -12.73 10.34
C ASP A 275 3.99 -12.88 10.82
N LEU A 276 4.95 -12.33 10.07
CA LEU A 276 6.36 -12.34 10.43
C LEU A 276 6.67 -11.44 11.64
N SER A 277 5.86 -10.42 11.92
CA SER A 277 6.13 -9.49 13.02
C SER A 277 6.16 -10.14 14.40
N GLY A 278 5.49 -11.29 14.58
CA GLY A 278 5.54 -12.07 15.82
C GLY A 278 6.90 -12.75 16.08
N ILE A 279 7.71 -12.96 15.03
CA ILE A 279 9.01 -13.67 15.14
C ILE A 279 10.21 -12.86 14.63
N CYS A 280 9.97 -11.76 13.91
CA CYS A 280 10.99 -10.87 13.38
C CYS A 280 11.03 -9.56 14.17
N ARG A 281 12.17 -9.23 14.74
CA ARG A 281 12.37 -8.06 15.60
C ARG A 281 12.89 -6.83 14.85
N ALA A 282 12.96 -6.90 13.54
CA ALA A 282 13.52 -5.82 12.72
C ALA A 282 12.59 -4.59 12.66
N PHE A 283 11.27 -4.76 12.83
CA PHE A 283 10.26 -3.76 12.50
C PHE A 283 9.93 -2.83 13.67
N ASP A 284 9.95 -1.54 13.40
CA ASP A 284 9.41 -0.51 14.29
C ASP A 284 7.91 -0.29 14.04
N ALA A 285 7.44 -0.55 12.80
CA ALA A 285 6.02 -0.53 12.43
C ALA A 285 5.70 -1.51 11.31
N ILE A 286 4.44 -1.96 11.27
CA ILE A 286 3.87 -2.73 10.16
C ILE A 286 2.78 -1.91 9.48
N ARG A 287 2.86 -1.80 8.15
CA ARG A 287 1.89 -1.13 7.28
C ARG A 287 1.63 -1.99 6.04
N PRO A 288 0.62 -2.88 6.06
CA PRO A 288 0.39 -3.86 5.00
C PRO A 288 0.06 -3.25 3.63
N ASP A 289 -0.37 -1.99 3.62
CA ASP A 289 -0.94 -1.31 2.45
C ASP A 289 -0.13 -0.07 2.01
N LEU A 290 1.21 -0.10 2.10
CA LEU A 290 2.05 1.06 1.75
C LEU A 290 1.84 1.54 0.30
N ILE A 291 1.70 0.63 -0.68
CA ILE A 291 1.51 1.02 -2.08
C ILE A 291 0.16 1.73 -2.27
N PRO A 292 -1.00 1.18 -1.83
CA PRO A 292 -2.26 1.92 -1.84
C PRO A 292 -2.21 3.25 -1.07
N GLU A 293 -1.57 3.29 0.10
CA GLU A 293 -1.37 4.54 0.83
C GLU A 293 -0.55 5.54 0.01
N GLY A 294 0.49 5.09 -0.66
CA GLY A 294 1.28 5.92 -1.55
C GLY A 294 0.44 6.52 -2.69
N LEU A 295 -0.39 5.69 -3.36
CA LEU A 295 -1.31 6.18 -4.40
C LEU A 295 -2.29 7.22 -3.86
N ARG A 296 -2.84 7.02 -2.66
CA ARG A 296 -3.73 7.97 -2.01
C ARG A 296 -3.02 9.29 -1.71
N LEU A 297 -1.80 9.23 -1.19
CA LEU A 297 -1.00 10.41 -0.85
C LEU A 297 -0.63 11.24 -2.09
N VAL A 298 -0.14 10.59 -3.16
CA VAL A 298 0.20 11.31 -4.40
C VAL A 298 -1.04 11.88 -5.09
N TRP A 299 -2.19 11.21 -4.97
CA TRP A 299 -3.47 11.75 -5.43
C TRP A 299 -3.82 13.04 -4.68
N ASN A 300 -3.77 13.03 -3.35
CA ASN A 300 -4.07 14.19 -2.53
C ASN A 300 -3.14 15.38 -2.85
N GLU A 301 -1.84 15.12 -3.02
CA GLU A 301 -0.89 16.16 -3.42
C GLU A 301 -1.21 16.74 -4.80
N LYS A 302 -1.56 15.89 -5.77
CA LYS A 302 -1.98 16.33 -7.11
C LYS A 302 -3.20 17.24 -7.04
N GLN A 303 -4.21 16.90 -6.23
CA GLN A 303 -5.40 17.74 -6.03
C GLN A 303 -5.03 19.07 -5.37
N ALA A 304 -4.20 19.06 -4.34
CA ALA A 304 -3.77 20.27 -3.65
C ALA A 304 -2.99 21.24 -4.57
N ARG A 305 -2.18 20.71 -5.51
CA ARG A 305 -1.47 21.53 -6.53
C ARG A 305 -2.41 22.09 -7.59
N SER A 306 -3.48 21.39 -7.93
CA SER A 306 -4.47 21.84 -8.95
C SER A 306 -5.36 23.00 -8.45
N ILE A 307 -5.40 23.25 -7.14
CA ILE A 307 -6.20 24.31 -6.51
C ILE A 307 -5.38 25.62 -6.35
N ARG A 308 -4.04 25.53 -6.41
CA ARG A 308 -3.13 26.68 -6.37
C ARG A 308 -2.90 27.25 -7.76
#